data_dc6c985979ee7ceb14c956b03499ffb8
#
_entry.id   dc6c985979ee7ceb14c956b03499ffb8
#
_cell.length_a   1.000
_cell.length_b   1.000
_cell.length_c   1.000
_cell.angle_alpha   90.00
_cell.angle_beta   90.00
_cell.angle_gamma   90.00
#
_symmetry.space_group_name_H-M   'P 1'
#
loop_
_entity.id
_entity.type
_entity.pdbx_description
1 polymer ?
#
loop_
_entity_poly.entity_id
_entity_poly.type
_entity_poly.pdbx_seq_one_letter_code
_entity_poly.pdbx_strand_id
1 'polypeptide(L)'
;MNARLEDRLTETDPLLRGVLVTSVAIVAIGVLLLVRATVGGGVDHVTVRVDNRSALALQVDTIDASGARGGLGSADPRTPTTFQEVPDIGRRWTVVATYGGRQVHRVAMTRAELAARGWTVSIPATATAELEQAGFQ
;
A
#
# COMPACT_ATOMS: atom_id res chain seq x y z
N MET A 1 31.68 14.29 -65.81
CA MET A 1 32.51 13.87 -64.68
C MET A 1 31.80 13.99 -63.36
N ASN A 2 30.47 14.18 -63.33
CA ASN A 2 29.68 14.40 -62.06
C ASN A 2 28.72 13.28 -61.75
N ALA A 3 28.69 12.16 -62.47
CA ALA A 3 27.76 11.05 -62.22
C ALA A 3 28.26 10.01 -61.19
N ARG A 4 29.47 10.16 -60.64
CA ARG A 4 30.11 9.20 -59.75
C ARG A 4 30.04 9.57 -58.28
N LEU A 5 29.49 10.72 -57.91
CA LEU A 5 29.40 11.19 -56.52
C LEU A 5 28.02 10.99 -55.91
N GLU A 6 26.98 10.82 -56.73
CA GLU A 6 25.63 10.62 -56.23
C GLU A 6 25.32 9.17 -55.81
N ASP A 7 26.09 8.21 -56.30
CA ASP A 7 25.86 6.77 -56.03
C ASP A 7 26.42 6.29 -54.68
N ARG A 8 27.11 7.15 -53.92
CA ARG A 8 27.68 6.81 -52.61
C ARG A 8 26.81 7.22 -51.42
N LEU A 9 25.74 7.97 -51.65
CA LEU A 9 24.89 8.46 -50.56
C LEU A 9 23.67 7.57 -50.28
N THR A 10 23.46 6.54 -51.09
CA THR A 10 22.31 5.63 -50.89
C THR A 10 22.68 4.29 -50.26
N GLU A 11 23.96 4.01 -50.05
CA GLU A 11 24.40 2.81 -49.33
C GLU A 11 24.39 3.09 -47.81
N THR A 12 23.21 3.19 -47.27
CA THR A 12 23.01 3.19 -45.80
C THR A 12 23.48 1.84 -45.29
N ASP A 13 24.66 1.86 -44.68
CA ASP A 13 25.33 0.72 -44.09
C ASP A 13 24.34 -0.03 -43.15
N PRO A 14 24.06 -1.32 -43.39
CA PRO A 14 23.13 -2.08 -42.58
C PRO A 14 23.52 -2.11 -41.08
N LEU A 15 24.81 -1.91 -40.80
CA LEU A 15 25.33 -1.78 -39.44
C LEU A 15 24.83 -0.50 -38.74
N LEU A 16 24.76 0.63 -39.47
CA LEU A 16 24.25 1.89 -38.94
C LEU A 16 22.74 1.81 -38.63
N ARG A 17 21.96 1.10 -39.45
CA ARG A 17 20.55 0.87 -39.18
C ARG A 17 20.34 -0.01 -37.92
N GLY A 18 21.14 -1.05 -37.74
CA GLY A 18 21.09 -1.92 -36.57
C GLY A 18 21.39 -1.16 -35.28
N VAL A 19 22.44 -0.33 -35.28
CA VAL A 19 22.81 0.48 -34.10
C VAL A 19 21.74 1.52 -33.76
N LEU A 20 21.13 2.16 -34.77
CA LEU A 20 20.13 3.19 -34.56
C LEU A 20 18.82 2.61 -33.98
N VAL A 21 18.39 1.47 -34.51
CA VAL A 21 17.20 0.76 -34.01
C VAL A 21 17.41 0.25 -32.58
N THR A 22 18.59 -0.30 -32.28
CA THR A 22 18.91 -0.81 -30.94
C THR A 22 18.98 0.33 -29.93
N SER A 23 19.56 1.46 -30.28
CA SER A 23 19.65 2.64 -29.40
C SER A 23 18.28 3.23 -29.08
N VAL A 24 17.38 3.31 -30.05
CA VAL A 24 16.00 3.80 -29.84
C VAL A 24 15.21 2.84 -28.94
N ALA A 25 15.38 1.52 -29.12
CA ALA A 25 14.71 0.53 -28.28
C ALA A 25 15.16 0.61 -26.80
N ILE A 26 16.46 0.77 -26.55
CA ILE A 26 17.01 0.91 -25.18
C ILE A 26 16.50 2.18 -24.51
N VAL A 27 16.47 3.31 -25.24
CA VAL A 27 15.93 4.58 -24.71
C VAL A 27 14.43 4.46 -24.42
N ALA A 28 13.65 3.82 -25.28
CA ALA A 28 12.22 3.63 -25.09
C ALA A 28 11.93 2.75 -23.86
N ILE A 29 12.68 1.67 -23.65
CA ILE A 29 12.56 0.82 -22.46
C ILE A 29 12.98 1.58 -21.20
N GLY A 30 14.06 2.36 -21.25
CA GLY A 30 14.52 3.19 -20.14
C GLY A 30 13.49 4.24 -19.73
N VAL A 31 12.87 4.92 -20.68
CA VAL A 31 11.79 5.89 -20.43
C VAL A 31 10.54 5.20 -19.87
N LEU A 32 10.17 4.02 -20.38
CA LEU A 32 9.02 3.27 -19.89
C LEU A 32 9.22 2.81 -18.43
N LEU A 33 10.44 2.36 -18.08
CA LEU A 33 10.78 1.98 -16.70
C LEU A 33 10.82 3.20 -15.78
N LEU A 34 11.32 4.34 -16.24
CA LEU A 34 11.34 5.58 -15.48
C LEU A 34 9.92 6.10 -15.25
N VAL A 35 9.06 6.08 -16.25
CA VAL A 35 7.65 6.46 -16.13
C VAL A 35 6.92 5.55 -15.14
N ARG A 36 7.17 4.24 -15.17
CA ARG A 36 6.61 3.32 -14.19
C ARG A 36 7.11 3.59 -12.77
N ALA A 37 8.39 3.93 -12.61
CA ALA A 37 8.95 4.29 -11.30
C ALA A 37 8.40 5.62 -10.76
N THR A 38 8.10 6.59 -11.63
CA THR A 38 7.56 7.90 -11.22
C THR A 38 6.03 7.90 -11.06
N VAL A 39 5.30 7.08 -11.82
CA VAL A 39 3.83 6.96 -11.71
C VAL A 39 3.43 5.92 -10.64
N GLY A 40 4.31 4.99 -10.28
CA GLY A 40 4.09 3.96 -9.25
C GLY A 40 4.48 4.36 -7.83
N GLY A 41 4.96 5.58 -7.59
CA GLY A 41 5.47 6.04 -6.29
C GLY A 41 4.44 6.70 -5.35
N GLY A 42 3.18 6.76 -5.72
CA GLY A 42 2.11 7.15 -4.81
C GLY A 42 1.76 5.99 -3.88
N VAL A 43 1.84 6.20 -2.57
CA VAL A 43 1.28 5.24 -1.61
C VAL A 43 -0.23 5.25 -1.83
N ASP A 44 -0.79 4.11 -2.24
CA ASP A 44 -2.24 3.98 -2.34
C ASP A 44 -2.85 4.17 -0.95
N HIS A 45 -3.91 4.94 -0.88
CA HIS A 45 -4.64 5.17 0.36
C HIS A 45 -5.99 4.47 0.30
N VAL A 46 -6.39 3.93 1.43
CA VAL A 46 -7.65 3.23 1.60
C VAL A 46 -8.43 3.81 2.77
N THR A 47 -9.72 3.59 2.79
CA THR A 47 -10.57 3.93 3.93
C THR A 47 -10.81 2.66 4.74
N VAL A 48 -10.43 2.68 6.01
CA VAL A 48 -10.59 1.54 6.92
C VAL A 48 -11.64 1.89 7.98
N ARG A 49 -12.60 0.98 8.16
CA ARG A 49 -13.62 1.07 9.21
C ARG A 49 -13.26 0.12 10.34
N VAL A 50 -13.26 0.61 11.56
CA VAL A 50 -13.08 -0.20 12.76
C VAL A 50 -14.39 -0.22 13.54
N ASP A 51 -14.99 -1.39 13.68
CA ASP A 51 -16.19 -1.63 14.49
C ASP A 51 -15.75 -2.07 15.90
N ASN A 52 -15.59 -1.11 16.79
CA ASN A 52 -15.23 -1.36 18.17
C ASN A 52 -16.47 -1.71 18.99
N ARG A 53 -16.67 -2.99 19.27
CA ARG A 53 -17.80 -3.48 20.06
C ARG A 53 -17.52 -3.51 21.57
N SER A 54 -16.30 -3.19 21.99
CA SER A 54 -15.93 -3.14 23.41
C SER A 54 -16.51 -1.90 24.09
N ALA A 55 -16.46 -1.89 25.41
CA ALA A 55 -16.94 -0.77 26.23
C ALA A 55 -15.91 0.36 26.38
N LEU A 56 -14.69 0.17 25.93
CA LEU A 56 -13.59 1.14 26.06
C LEU A 56 -13.19 1.74 24.72
N ALA A 57 -12.79 3.01 24.74
CA ALA A 57 -12.13 3.64 23.61
C ALA A 57 -10.73 3.04 23.46
N LEU A 58 -10.40 2.60 22.24
CA LEU A 58 -9.15 1.88 21.96
C LEU A 58 -8.29 2.66 20.97
N GLN A 59 -6.99 2.71 21.24
CA GLN A 59 -6.02 3.13 20.23
C GLN A 59 -5.82 2.00 19.23
N VAL A 60 -5.94 2.30 17.95
CA VAL A 60 -5.81 1.32 16.87
C VAL A 60 -4.61 1.64 16.02
N ASP A 61 -3.78 0.63 15.80
CA ASP A 61 -2.59 0.69 14.96
C ASP A 61 -2.61 -0.42 13.92
N THR A 62 -1.90 -0.21 12.83
CA THR A 62 -1.59 -1.24 11.83
C THR A 62 -0.12 -1.64 11.91
N ILE A 63 0.17 -2.88 11.58
CA ILE A 63 1.53 -3.39 11.43
C ILE A 63 1.62 -4.06 10.04
N ASP A 64 2.59 -3.67 9.25
CA ASP A 64 2.84 -4.25 7.93
C ASP A 64 3.65 -5.56 8.01
N ALA A 65 3.95 -6.14 6.85
CA ALA A 65 4.72 -7.38 6.76
C ALA A 65 6.18 -7.23 7.24
N SER A 66 6.73 -6.02 7.29
CA SER A 66 8.07 -5.72 7.80
C SER A 66 8.11 -5.52 9.31
N GLY A 67 6.94 -5.40 9.95
CA GLY A 67 6.78 -5.06 11.36
C GLY A 67 6.72 -3.55 11.63
N ALA A 68 6.68 -2.71 10.58
CA ALA A 68 6.51 -1.28 10.75
C ALA A 68 5.08 -0.97 11.22
N ARG A 69 4.99 -0.10 12.24
CA ARG A 69 3.72 0.27 12.87
C ARG A 69 3.24 1.63 12.37
N GLY A 70 1.97 1.71 12.00
CA GLY A 70 1.27 2.95 11.65
C GLY A 70 0.05 3.15 12.53
N GLY A 71 -0.09 4.33 13.16
CA GLY A 71 -1.26 4.67 13.95
C GLY A 71 -2.45 5.00 13.06
N LEU A 72 -3.62 4.42 13.33
CA LEU A 72 -4.89 4.85 12.75
C LEU A 72 -5.53 5.95 13.60
N GLY A 73 -5.59 5.76 14.89
CA GLY A 73 -6.23 6.69 15.81
C GLY A 73 -7.07 5.98 16.86
N SER A 74 -7.94 6.73 17.54
CA SER A 74 -8.85 6.20 18.56
C SER A 74 -10.14 5.69 17.91
N ALA A 75 -10.57 4.49 18.30
CA ALA A 75 -11.86 3.93 17.95
C ALA A 75 -12.78 4.02 19.17
N ASP A 76 -13.89 4.74 19.04
CA ASP A 76 -14.84 4.98 20.12
C ASP A 76 -15.56 3.68 20.54
N PRO A 77 -15.96 3.56 21.83
CA PRO A 77 -16.61 2.37 22.32
C PRO A 77 -17.99 2.19 21.68
N ARG A 78 -18.31 0.95 21.34
CA ARG A 78 -19.63 0.53 20.80
C ARG A 78 -20.07 1.32 19.55
N THR A 79 -19.10 1.88 18.82
CA THR A 79 -19.34 2.72 17.65
C THR A 79 -18.34 2.39 16.56
N PRO A 80 -18.77 2.27 15.30
CA PRO A 80 -17.82 2.16 14.20
C PRO A 80 -17.15 3.50 13.93
N THR A 81 -15.83 3.47 13.86
CA THR A 81 -14.98 4.61 13.51
C THR A 81 -14.39 4.41 12.12
N THR A 82 -14.41 5.44 11.29
CA THR A 82 -13.86 5.39 9.92
C THR A 82 -12.59 6.23 9.86
N PHE A 83 -11.51 5.60 9.43
CA PHE A 83 -10.22 6.23 9.18
C PHE A 83 -10.03 6.40 7.68
N GLN A 84 -9.87 7.63 7.22
CA GLN A 84 -9.62 7.97 5.82
C GLN A 84 -8.12 8.12 5.60
N GLU A 85 -7.71 8.08 4.32
CA GLU A 85 -6.31 8.29 3.92
C GLU A 85 -5.32 7.37 4.63
N VAL A 86 -5.74 6.14 4.93
CA VAL A 86 -4.85 5.13 5.52
C VAL A 86 -3.93 4.59 4.45
N PRO A 87 -2.60 4.63 4.62
CA PRO A 87 -1.67 4.05 3.67
C PRO A 87 -1.94 2.57 3.46
N ASP A 88 -2.02 2.11 2.21
CA ASP A 88 -2.11 0.68 1.91
C ASP A 88 -0.76 0.02 2.24
N ILE A 89 -0.73 -0.80 3.27
CA ILE A 89 0.47 -1.47 3.76
C ILE A 89 0.77 -2.80 3.06
N GLY A 90 0.08 -3.07 1.94
CA GLY A 90 0.37 -4.20 1.07
C GLY A 90 -0.42 -5.47 1.41
N ARG A 91 0.17 -6.63 1.16
CA ARG A 91 -0.55 -7.92 1.14
C ARG A 91 -1.02 -8.40 2.50
N ARG A 92 -0.33 -8.08 3.57
CA ARG A 92 -0.63 -8.54 4.93
C ARG A 92 -0.85 -7.35 5.85
N TRP A 93 -1.96 -7.39 6.53
CA TRP A 93 -2.39 -6.40 7.50
C TRP A 93 -2.48 -7.04 8.88
N THR A 94 -1.86 -6.43 9.86
CA THR A 94 -2.10 -6.75 11.26
C THR A 94 -2.67 -5.52 11.93
N VAL A 95 -3.86 -5.63 12.49
CA VAL A 95 -4.50 -4.56 13.25
C VAL A 95 -4.38 -4.87 14.72
N VAL A 96 -3.91 -3.91 15.49
CA VAL A 96 -3.70 -4.03 16.94
C VAL A 96 -4.50 -2.96 17.63
N ALA A 97 -5.28 -3.34 18.63
CA ALA A 97 -5.97 -2.41 19.52
C ALA A 97 -5.33 -2.43 20.90
N THR A 98 -5.12 -1.24 21.46
CA THR A 98 -4.49 -1.04 22.76
C THR A 98 -5.34 -0.14 23.65
N TYR A 99 -5.27 -0.38 24.96
CA TYR A 99 -5.82 0.48 25.99
C TYR A 99 -4.75 0.76 27.04
N GLY A 100 -4.46 2.03 27.30
CA GLY A 100 -3.42 2.41 28.25
C GLY A 100 -2.03 1.82 27.94
N GLY A 101 -1.71 1.63 26.66
CA GLY A 101 -0.47 1.01 26.19
C GLY A 101 -0.47 -0.53 26.24
N ARG A 102 -1.52 -1.17 26.78
CA ARG A 102 -1.67 -2.63 26.80
C ARG A 102 -2.44 -3.11 25.57
N GLN A 103 -1.88 -4.10 24.86
CA GLN A 103 -2.59 -4.73 23.76
C GLN A 103 -3.78 -5.53 24.27
N VAL A 104 -4.98 -5.23 23.77
CA VAL A 104 -6.22 -5.90 24.13
C VAL A 104 -6.78 -6.76 22.98
N HIS A 105 -6.43 -6.44 21.76
CA HIS A 105 -6.85 -7.22 20.59
C HIS A 105 -5.80 -7.17 19.49
N ARG A 106 -5.69 -8.26 18.74
CA ARG A 106 -4.82 -8.35 17.57
C ARG A 106 -5.47 -9.26 16.55
N VAL A 107 -5.54 -8.82 15.33
CA VAL A 107 -6.02 -9.60 14.20
C VAL A 107 -5.09 -9.44 13.01
N ALA A 108 -4.72 -10.54 12.38
CA ALA A 108 -3.96 -10.55 11.14
C ALA A 108 -4.84 -11.06 10.01
N MET A 109 -4.78 -10.41 8.87
CA MET A 109 -5.53 -10.79 7.67
C MET A 109 -4.78 -10.39 6.42
N THR A 110 -5.13 -10.98 5.31
CA THR A 110 -4.64 -10.54 4.00
C THR A 110 -5.41 -9.31 3.52
N ARG A 111 -4.79 -8.54 2.62
CA ARG A 111 -5.45 -7.42 1.94
C ARG A 111 -6.74 -7.87 1.24
N ALA A 112 -6.73 -9.05 0.62
CA ALA A 112 -7.90 -9.61 -0.06
C ALA A 112 -9.06 -9.92 0.92
N GLU A 113 -8.75 -10.49 2.09
CA GLU A 113 -9.75 -10.74 3.13
C GLU A 113 -10.31 -9.45 3.69
N LEU A 114 -9.47 -8.43 3.91
CA LEU A 114 -9.90 -7.12 4.38
C LEU A 114 -10.79 -6.42 3.35
N ALA A 115 -10.42 -6.46 2.07
CA ALA A 115 -11.23 -5.92 0.98
C ALA A 115 -12.57 -6.65 0.83
N ALA A 116 -12.59 -7.99 0.96
CA ALA A 116 -13.83 -8.79 0.94
C ALA A 116 -14.78 -8.45 2.09
N ARG A 117 -14.26 -7.91 3.19
CA ARG A 117 -15.04 -7.41 4.35
C ARG A 117 -15.39 -5.92 4.22
N GLY A 118 -15.24 -5.32 3.04
CA GLY A 118 -15.46 -3.89 2.83
C GLY A 118 -14.53 -3.00 3.64
N TRP A 119 -13.26 -3.40 3.81
CA TRP A 119 -12.26 -2.69 4.60
C TRP A 119 -12.68 -2.49 6.07
N THR A 120 -13.43 -3.44 6.63
CA THR A 120 -13.92 -3.39 7.99
C THR A 120 -13.20 -4.38 8.89
N VAL A 121 -12.71 -3.88 10.03
CA VAL A 121 -12.10 -4.66 11.11
C VAL A 121 -13.03 -4.60 12.30
N SER A 122 -13.39 -5.77 12.86
CA SER A 122 -14.25 -5.85 14.04
C SER A 122 -13.42 -6.20 15.27
N ILE A 123 -13.55 -5.39 16.32
CA ILE A 123 -12.98 -5.66 17.64
C ILE A 123 -14.12 -6.19 18.52
N PRO A 124 -14.04 -7.44 19.01
CA PRO A 124 -15.12 -8.04 19.76
C PRO A 124 -15.34 -7.37 21.13
N ALA A 125 -16.55 -7.44 21.63
CA ALA A 125 -16.89 -6.91 22.96
C ALA A 125 -16.03 -7.51 24.09
N THR A 126 -15.59 -8.76 23.90
CA THR A 126 -14.75 -9.47 24.87
C THR A 126 -13.30 -9.01 24.91
N ALA A 127 -12.86 -8.19 23.95
CA ALA A 127 -11.47 -7.71 23.88
C ALA A 127 -11.02 -6.95 25.14
N THR A 128 -11.95 -6.29 25.83
CA THR A 128 -11.68 -5.50 27.05
C THR A 128 -12.30 -6.11 28.31
N ALA A 129 -12.88 -7.30 28.24
CA ALA A 129 -13.61 -7.90 29.34
C ALA A 129 -12.79 -8.03 30.64
N GLU A 130 -11.51 -8.40 30.52
CA GLU A 130 -10.64 -8.48 31.73
C GLU A 130 -10.37 -7.11 32.34
N LEU A 131 -10.23 -6.06 31.51
CA LEU A 131 -10.02 -4.69 32.00
C LEU A 131 -11.29 -4.14 32.65
N GLU A 132 -12.45 -4.41 32.09
CA GLU A 132 -13.73 -4.01 32.64
C GLU A 132 -13.99 -4.67 34.01
N GLN A 133 -13.63 -5.95 34.16
CA GLN A 133 -13.70 -6.66 35.46
C GLN A 133 -12.71 -6.07 36.47
N ALA A 134 -11.59 -5.51 36.04
CA ALA A 134 -10.64 -4.84 36.92
C ALA A 134 -11.01 -3.38 37.23
N GLY A 135 -12.19 -2.90 36.78
CA GLY A 135 -12.73 -1.57 37.12
C GLY A 135 -12.21 -0.43 36.22
N PHE A 136 -11.64 -0.73 35.07
CA PHE A 136 -11.32 0.28 34.05
C PHE A 136 -12.61 0.62 33.26
N GLN A 137 -13.07 1.86 33.42
CA GLN A 137 -14.21 2.41 32.68
C GLN A 137 -13.81 3.72 31.99
#